data_372cf30d63a9ce5093cb6f74939db6d1
#
_entry.id   372cf30d63a9ce5093cb6f74939db6d1
#
_cell.length_a   1.000
_cell.length_b   1.000
_cell.length_c   1.000
_cell.angle_alpha   90.00
_cell.angle_beta   90.00
_cell.angle_gamma   90.00
#
_symmetry.space_group_name_H-M   'P 1'
#
loop_
_entity.id
_entity.type
_entity.pdbx_description
1 polymer ?
#
loop_
_entity_poly.entity_id
_entity_poly.type
_entity_poly.pdbx_seq_one_letter_code
_entity_poly.pdbx_strand_id
1 'polypeptide(L)'
;MTQEWNLDGRQIVNWKTCDWQPYPALDGGDSNLEWHPIRAEAGPGNGYYLLKVAPGGGAKLHEHTGQEEFIMLAGELVDGDGTVLKEGDCVSYDPGTRHRTTSPKGCTLLAYIAAPINTV
;
A
#
# COMPACT_ATOMS: atom_id res chain seq x y z
N MET A 1 -4.57 -39.49 17.10
CA MET A 1 -3.78 -39.21 15.90
C MET A 1 -3.49 -37.73 15.79
N THR A 2 -2.24 -37.38 15.68
CA THR A 2 -1.82 -35.98 15.58
C THR A 2 -1.90 -35.52 14.15
N GLN A 3 -2.44 -34.34 13.94
CA GLN A 3 -2.45 -33.69 12.64
C GLN A 3 -1.06 -33.14 12.32
N GLU A 4 -0.55 -33.40 11.12
CA GLU A 4 0.74 -32.90 10.68
C GLU A 4 0.78 -31.37 10.54
N TRP A 5 -0.34 -30.80 10.12
CA TRP A 5 -0.45 -29.35 9.95
C TRP A 5 -1.57 -28.79 10.81
N ASN A 6 -1.40 -27.52 11.11
CA ASN A 6 -2.48 -26.69 11.62
C ASN A 6 -2.46 -25.40 10.81
N LEU A 7 -3.44 -25.23 9.94
CA LEU A 7 -3.54 -24.08 9.05
C LEU A 7 -4.63 -23.10 9.47
N ASP A 8 -5.09 -23.22 10.72
CA ASP A 8 -6.03 -22.26 11.29
C ASP A 8 -5.37 -20.86 11.26
N GLY A 9 -6.12 -19.88 10.82
CA GLY A 9 -5.61 -18.51 10.71
C GLY A 9 -4.87 -18.21 9.40
N ARG A 10 -4.70 -19.20 8.51
CA ARG A 10 -4.19 -18.90 7.18
C ARG A 10 -5.20 -18.09 6.39
N GLN A 11 -4.74 -17.06 5.70
CA GLN A 11 -5.54 -16.22 4.84
C GLN A 11 -4.92 -16.20 3.45
N ILE A 12 -5.73 -16.38 2.42
CA ILE A 12 -5.28 -16.37 1.03
C ILE A 12 -6.05 -15.26 0.31
N VAL A 13 -5.31 -14.31 -0.27
CA VAL A 13 -5.89 -13.20 -1.03
C VAL A 13 -5.20 -13.15 -2.38
N ASN A 14 -6.01 -13.03 -3.43
CA ASN A 14 -5.49 -12.84 -4.80
C ASN A 14 -5.89 -11.44 -5.26
N TRP A 15 -4.91 -10.60 -5.57
CA TRP A 15 -5.15 -9.22 -5.92
C TRP A 15 -5.96 -9.03 -7.21
N LYS A 16 -6.00 -10.05 -8.06
CA LYS A 16 -6.77 -10.01 -9.31
C LYS A 16 -8.25 -10.28 -9.12
N THR A 17 -8.63 -10.88 -8.00
CA THR A 17 -10.01 -11.30 -7.74
C THR A 17 -10.58 -10.83 -6.42
N CYS A 18 -9.77 -10.19 -5.56
CA CYS A 18 -10.23 -9.72 -4.26
C CYS A 18 -11.20 -8.54 -4.40
N ASP A 19 -11.95 -8.27 -3.33
CA ASP A 19 -12.80 -7.10 -3.23
C ASP A 19 -11.96 -5.87 -2.89
N TRP A 20 -12.36 -4.71 -3.40
CA TRP A 20 -11.71 -3.44 -3.13
C TRP A 20 -12.67 -2.51 -2.40
N GLN A 21 -12.14 -1.78 -1.44
CA GLN A 21 -12.87 -0.79 -0.65
C GLN A 21 -12.16 0.55 -0.76
N PRO A 22 -12.89 1.68 -0.64
CA PRO A 22 -12.22 2.98 -0.56
C PRO A 22 -11.20 2.99 0.56
N TYR A 23 -9.99 3.47 0.28
CA TYR A 23 -8.96 3.62 1.30
C TYR A 23 -9.31 4.81 2.19
N PRO A 24 -9.46 4.63 3.50
CA PRO A 24 -9.78 5.74 4.38
C PRO A 24 -8.61 6.72 4.44
N ALA A 25 -8.82 7.94 3.93
CA ALA A 25 -7.80 8.96 3.94
C ALA A 25 -7.58 9.46 5.38
N LEU A 26 -6.32 9.47 5.81
CA LEU A 26 -5.96 9.88 7.16
C LEU A 26 -6.22 11.37 7.41
N ASP A 27 -6.23 12.17 6.33
CA ASP A 27 -6.48 13.61 6.39
C ASP A 27 -7.93 13.98 6.06
N GLY A 28 -8.80 12.99 5.89
CA GLY A 28 -10.19 13.20 5.53
C GLY A 28 -10.42 13.65 4.08
N GLY A 29 -9.37 13.72 3.26
CA GLY A 29 -9.49 14.11 1.85
C GLY A 29 -10.00 12.99 0.96
N ASP A 30 -10.38 13.35 -0.25
CA ASP A 30 -10.74 12.38 -1.26
C ASP A 30 -9.54 11.54 -1.64
N SER A 31 -9.77 10.26 -1.70
CA SER A 31 -8.75 9.32 -2.04
C SER A 31 -9.09 8.67 -3.38
N ASN A 32 -8.20 8.78 -4.34
CA ASN A 32 -8.26 7.98 -5.56
C ASN A 32 -7.63 6.61 -5.32
N LEU A 33 -7.73 6.14 -4.09
CA LEU A 33 -7.13 4.91 -3.61
C LEU A 33 -8.21 3.95 -3.17
N GLU A 34 -8.02 2.69 -3.50
CA GLU A 34 -8.78 1.58 -2.96
C GLU A 34 -7.82 0.60 -2.30
N TRP A 35 -8.28 -0.15 -1.34
CA TRP A 35 -7.43 -1.13 -0.66
C TRP A 35 -8.16 -2.41 -0.36
N HIS A 36 -7.39 -3.44 -0.08
CA HIS A 36 -7.87 -4.68 0.49
C HIS A 36 -6.94 -5.02 1.67
N PRO A 37 -7.37 -4.76 2.92
CA PRO A 37 -6.53 -5.07 4.09
C PRO A 37 -6.38 -6.57 4.27
N ILE A 38 -5.16 -7.03 4.50
CA ILE A 38 -4.85 -8.44 4.76
C ILE A 38 -4.56 -8.62 6.25
N ARG A 39 -3.63 -7.82 6.78
CA ARG A 39 -3.30 -7.76 8.20
C ARG A 39 -3.10 -6.29 8.58
N ALA A 40 -4.20 -5.59 8.74
CA ALA A 40 -4.19 -4.15 9.02
C ALA A 40 -5.21 -3.82 10.10
N GLU A 41 -5.21 -4.58 11.19
CA GLU A 41 -6.17 -4.46 12.29
C GLU A 41 -6.07 -3.10 13.00
N ALA A 42 -4.90 -2.47 12.97
CA ALA A 42 -4.69 -1.15 13.55
C ALA A 42 -5.20 -0.01 12.64
N GLY A 43 -5.76 -0.35 11.50
CA GLY A 43 -6.32 0.62 10.56
C GLY A 43 -5.37 1.02 9.44
N PRO A 44 -5.79 2.00 8.61
CA PRO A 44 -4.98 2.46 7.48
C PRO A 44 -3.63 3.01 7.93
N GLY A 45 -2.61 2.82 7.09
CA GLY A 45 -1.26 3.29 7.40
C GLY A 45 -0.50 2.42 8.39
N ASN A 46 -1.01 1.23 8.69
CA ASN A 46 -0.36 0.32 9.61
C ASN A 46 -0.74 -1.11 9.26
N GLY A 47 0.24 -1.92 8.87
CA GLY A 47 0.03 -3.32 8.55
C GLY A 47 0.28 -3.67 7.10
N TYR A 48 -0.39 -4.71 6.65
CA TYR A 48 -0.13 -5.41 5.39
C TYR A 48 -1.40 -5.40 4.53
N TYR A 49 -1.32 -4.81 3.34
CA TYR A 49 -2.51 -4.63 2.51
C TYR A 49 -2.17 -4.44 1.03
N LEU A 50 -3.17 -4.70 0.20
CA LEU A 50 -3.14 -4.36 -1.22
C LEU A 50 -3.67 -2.95 -1.41
N LEU A 51 -3.07 -2.20 -2.32
CA LEU A 51 -3.49 -0.84 -2.64
C LEU A 51 -3.64 -0.71 -4.15
N LYS A 52 -4.73 -0.09 -4.56
CA LYS A 52 -5.00 0.23 -5.97
C LYS A 52 -5.11 1.75 -6.10
N VAL A 53 -4.34 2.30 -7.02
CA VAL A 53 -4.32 3.74 -7.31
C VAL A 53 -5.04 3.96 -8.63
N ALA A 54 -6.07 4.81 -8.64
CA ALA A 54 -6.78 5.16 -9.87
C ALA A 54 -5.88 5.99 -10.79
N PRO A 55 -6.11 5.97 -12.11
CA PRO A 55 -5.36 6.84 -13.03
C PRO A 55 -5.44 8.30 -12.59
N GLY A 56 -4.28 8.95 -12.49
CA GLY A 56 -4.14 10.31 -11.98
C GLY A 56 -4.10 10.44 -10.47
N GLY A 57 -4.31 9.35 -9.74
CA GLY A 57 -4.29 9.33 -8.28
C GLY A 57 -2.87 9.24 -7.74
N GLY A 58 -2.79 9.19 -6.42
CA GLY A 58 -1.52 9.06 -5.71
C GLY A 58 -1.64 9.54 -4.27
N ALA A 59 -0.53 9.55 -3.57
CA ALA A 59 -0.45 9.99 -2.19
C ALA A 59 0.11 11.41 -2.11
N LYS A 60 -0.52 12.24 -1.28
CA LYS A 60 -0.03 13.59 -0.99
C LYS A 60 1.30 13.52 -0.24
N LEU A 61 2.00 14.65 -0.19
CA LEU A 61 3.25 14.75 0.55
C LEU A 61 3.06 14.29 1.99
N HIS A 62 3.89 13.36 2.42
CA HIS A 62 3.83 12.80 3.76
C HIS A 62 5.23 12.34 4.20
N GLU A 63 5.36 12.13 5.50
CA GLU A 63 6.58 11.62 6.11
C GLU A 63 6.31 10.25 6.73
N HIS A 64 7.23 9.33 6.53
CA HIS A 64 7.15 8.01 7.14
C HIS A 64 7.68 8.07 8.57
N THR A 65 6.86 7.65 9.54
CA THR A 65 7.27 7.55 10.95
C THR A 65 7.86 6.19 11.27
N GLY A 66 7.54 5.19 10.44
CA GLY A 66 8.11 3.87 10.48
C GLY A 66 8.52 3.44 9.09
N GLN A 67 9.02 2.23 8.97
CA GLN A 67 9.42 1.68 7.68
C GLN A 67 8.20 1.38 6.83
N GLU A 68 8.25 1.72 5.55
CA GLU A 68 7.28 1.30 4.55
C GLU A 68 7.98 0.48 3.47
N GLU A 69 7.36 -0.62 3.08
CA GLU A 69 7.84 -1.45 2.00
C GLU A 69 6.68 -1.80 1.08
N PHE A 70 6.93 -1.83 -0.23
CA PHE A 70 5.94 -2.32 -1.16
C PHE A 70 6.57 -2.96 -2.39
N ILE A 71 5.77 -3.80 -3.05
CA ILE A 71 6.10 -4.36 -4.35
C ILE A 71 5.04 -3.92 -5.35
N MET A 72 5.50 -3.44 -6.50
CA MET A 72 4.63 -3.08 -7.61
C MET A 72 4.13 -4.34 -8.31
N LEU A 73 2.82 -4.55 -8.33
CA LEU A 73 2.19 -5.71 -8.95
C LEU A 73 1.76 -5.41 -10.39
N ALA A 74 1.34 -4.18 -10.67
CA ALA A 74 0.91 -3.76 -12.00
C ALA A 74 0.94 -2.25 -12.10
N GLY A 75 1.13 -1.73 -13.31
CA GLY A 75 1.13 -0.30 -13.57
C GLY A 75 2.41 0.40 -13.15
N GLU A 76 2.33 1.72 -13.03
CA GLU A 76 3.47 2.56 -12.68
C GLU A 76 3.09 3.58 -11.62
N LEU A 77 4.04 3.88 -10.75
CA LEU A 77 3.93 4.89 -9.72
C LEU A 77 5.13 5.81 -9.83
N VAL A 78 4.90 7.11 -9.92
CA VAL A 78 5.98 8.10 -10.06
C VAL A 78 6.21 8.76 -8.70
N ASP A 79 7.43 8.61 -8.20
CA ASP A 79 7.83 9.25 -6.94
C ASP A 79 8.09 10.74 -7.16
N GLY A 80 8.12 11.51 -6.06
CA GLY A 80 8.23 12.97 -6.13
C GLY A 80 9.49 13.50 -6.81
N ASP A 81 10.55 12.70 -6.85
CA ASP A 81 11.80 13.05 -7.55
C ASP A 81 11.79 12.64 -9.03
N GLY A 82 10.67 12.12 -9.54
CA GLY A 82 10.54 11.69 -10.93
C GLY A 82 10.90 10.23 -11.16
N THR A 83 11.33 9.51 -10.14
CA THR A 83 11.63 8.08 -10.28
C THR A 83 10.36 7.31 -10.61
N VAL A 84 10.39 6.49 -11.64
CA VAL A 84 9.27 5.67 -12.06
C VAL A 84 9.43 4.28 -11.46
N LEU A 85 8.45 3.90 -10.64
CA LEU A 85 8.36 2.58 -10.04
C LEU A 85 7.39 1.76 -10.89
N LYS A 86 7.80 0.56 -11.26
CA LYS A 86 7.04 -0.26 -12.22
C LYS A 86 6.95 -1.70 -11.75
N GLU A 87 6.14 -2.47 -12.44
CA GLU A 87 5.87 -3.86 -12.14
C GLU A 87 7.16 -4.63 -11.82
N GLY A 88 7.16 -5.31 -10.67
CA GLY A 88 8.30 -6.08 -10.19
C GLY A 88 9.24 -5.31 -9.26
N ASP A 89 9.14 -3.99 -9.19
CA ASP A 89 9.99 -3.22 -8.28
C ASP A 89 9.58 -3.43 -6.83
N CYS A 90 10.58 -3.68 -5.99
CA CYS A 90 10.45 -3.73 -4.54
C CYS A 90 11.06 -2.46 -3.99
N VAL A 91 10.28 -1.73 -3.19
CA VAL A 91 10.67 -0.41 -2.70
C VAL A 91 10.62 -0.41 -1.18
N SER A 92 11.60 0.22 -0.56
CA SER A 92 11.65 0.37 0.89
C SER A 92 11.99 1.81 1.24
N TYR A 93 11.25 2.38 2.19
CA TYR A 93 11.49 3.72 2.73
C TYR A 93 11.78 3.62 4.20
N ASP A 94 12.86 4.25 4.63
CA ASP A 94 13.23 4.34 6.04
C ASP A 94 12.39 5.41 6.76
N PRO A 95 12.27 5.31 8.09
CA PRO A 95 11.66 6.38 8.87
C PRO A 95 12.32 7.73 8.60
N GLY A 96 11.54 8.78 8.49
CA GLY A 96 12.02 10.12 8.18
C GLY A 96 12.01 10.46 6.70
N THR A 97 11.78 9.49 5.83
CA THR A 97 11.64 9.73 4.39
C THR A 97 10.37 10.54 4.12
N ARG A 98 10.46 11.52 3.25
CA ARG A 98 9.33 12.33 2.79
C ARG A 98 9.16 12.19 1.31
N HIS A 99 7.91 12.02 0.87
CA HIS A 99 7.62 11.97 -0.56
C HIS A 99 6.13 12.17 -0.85
N ARG A 100 5.85 12.32 -2.12
CA ARG A 100 4.52 12.22 -2.70
C ARG A 100 4.62 11.33 -3.92
N THR A 101 3.51 10.72 -4.31
CA THR A 101 3.47 9.83 -5.46
C THR A 101 2.29 10.15 -6.35
N THR A 102 2.44 9.87 -7.64
CA THR A 102 1.36 9.95 -8.63
C THR A 102 1.42 8.75 -9.54
N SER A 103 0.25 8.30 -9.98
CA SER A 103 0.15 7.19 -10.93
C SER A 103 -0.64 7.66 -12.15
N PRO A 104 0.03 8.09 -13.23
CA PRO A 104 -0.67 8.65 -14.39
C PRO A 104 -1.68 7.68 -15.01
N LYS A 105 -1.37 6.40 -15.01
CA LYS A 105 -2.21 5.36 -15.63
C LYS A 105 -2.86 4.41 -14.64
N GLY A 106 -2.64 4.63 -13.34
CA GLY A 106 -3.08 3.71 -12.30
C GLY A 106 -2.07 2.61 -12.02
N CYS A 107 -2.16 2.02 -10.84
CA CYS A 107 -1.28 0.92 -10.45
C CYS A 107 -1.89 0.11 -9.32
N THR A 108 -1.30 -1.06 -9.08
CA THR A 108 -1.64 -1.93 -7.97
C THR A 108 -0.34 -2.36 -7.28
N LEU A 109 -0.34 -2.31 -5.96
CA LEU A 109 0.83 -2.68 -5.17
C LEU A 109 0.44 -3.41 -3.90
N LEU A 110 1.40 -4.10 -3.33
CA LEU A 110 1.27 -4.76 -2.04
C LEU A 110 2.19 -4.04 -1.06
N ALA A 111 1.62 -3.52 0.02
CA ALA A 111 2.33 -2.67 0.96
C ALA A 111 2.36 -3.24 2.36
N TYR A 112 3.45 -2.97 3.06
CA TYR A 112 3.57 -3.12 4.50
C TYR A 112 4.03 -1.78 5.09
N ILE A 113 3.29 -1.29 6.06
CA ILE A 113 3.62 -0.05 6.78
C ILE A 113 3.73 -0.37 8.27
N ALA A 114 4.90 -0.09 8.85
CA ALA A 114 5.17 -0.41 10.26
C ALA A 114 4.55 0.59 11.22
N ALA A 115 4.31 1.82 10.79
CA ALA A 115 3.71 2.87 11.59
C ALA A 115 3.00 3.89 10.71
N PRO A 116 1.98 4.61 11.23
CA PRO A 116 1.25 5.59 10.44
C PRO A 116 2.14 6.70 9.89
N ILE A 117 1.78 7.22 8.72
CA ILE A 117 2.44 8.37 8.12
C ILE A 117 1.99 9.67 8.78
N ASN A 118 2.83 10.70 8.68
CA ASN A 118 2.46 12.07 9.02
C ASN A 118 2.22 12.87 7.75
N THR A 119 1.08 13.55 7.67
CA THR A 119 0.86 14.55 6.63
C THR A 119 1.73 15.78 6.89
N VAL A 120 2.28 16.31 5.83
CA VAL A 120 3.21 17.43 5.90
C VAL A 120 2.66 18.62 5.14
#